data_6f40211d756c397c4c2b2fc443e0f2aa
#
_entry.id   6f40211d756c397c4c2b2fc443e0f2aa
#
_cell.length_a   1.000
_cell.length_b   1.000
_cell.length_c   1.000
_cell.angle_alpha   90.00
_cell.angle_beta   90.00
_cell.angle_gamma   90.00
#
_symmetry.space_group_name_H-M   'P 1'
#
loop_
_entity.id
_entity.type
_entity.pdbx_description
1 polymer ?
#
loop_
_entity_poly.entity_id
_entity_poly.type
_entity_poly.pdbx_seq_one_letter_code
_entity_poly.pdbx_strand_id
1 'polypeptide(L)'
;MKKYFIRNDGEFYKANLHCHSTVSDGKLSPDELKKFYKKHGYSVLAYTDHNILIAHPELRDEEFLPLNSYELSVFTLDKYSGAAGKQYEKPCHLILIAKEENNLDMVCWNRNFLFANAVNYESQAKFKKSEDNYDRVYTPDCINDIINRAHKGGYYVIYAHPTWSGEIYPTYIQYKNLDAMEIMNYSSIQEGNFEFNDRVYDDFLLDGKFMSCVAGDDNHNHYPPETNPKWDSCGTYTMIKAPKLEYREITKALEEGNSYASNGASIYDLYMEDGKVCVSCSDAYMVSYVSNALWAQRMNTEEGTSLTYAEFAPHEYDKWFRIKIVGKDGKFAYSNAYRLYF
;
A
#
# COMPACT_ATOMS: atom_id res chain seq x y z
N MET A 1 24.86 -13.74 15.58
CA MET A 1 24.69 -12.29 15.24
C MET A 1 23.33 -12.11 14.58
N LYS A 2 22.54 -11.12 15.03
CA LYS A 2 21.21 -10.86 14.49
C LYS A 2 21.30 -10.11 13.15
N LYS A 3 20.59 -10.61 12.12
CA LYS A 3 20.33 -9.91 10.87
C LYS A 3 18.87 -9.48 10.86
N TYR A 4 18.61 -8.20 10.98
CA TYR A 4 17.25 -7.66 10.98
C TYR A 4 16.69 -7.54 9.58
N PHE A 5 15.41 -7.88 9.40
CA PHE A 5 14.63 -7.74 8.17
C PHE A 5 13.75 -6.48 8.20
N ILE A 6 13.30 -6.08 9.37
CA ILE A 6 12.79 -4.76 9.66
C ILE A 6 13.83 -4.12 10.60
N ARG A 7 14.26 -2.91 10.32
CA ARG A 7 15.30 -2.22 11.11
C ARG A 7 15.02 -2.31 12.60
N ASN A 8 16.05 -2.38 13.42
CA ASN A 8 15.92 -2.52 14.88
C ASN A 8 15.91 -1.18 15.64
N ASP A 9 16.21 -0.08 14.96
CA ASP A 9 16.20 1.28 15.49
C ASP A 9 15.04 2.11 14.95
N GLY A 10 14.74 3.22 15.60
CA GLY A 10 13.63 4.10 15.23
C GLY A 10 12.28 3.67 15.81
N GLU A 11 11.23 4.37 15.39
CA GLU A 11 9.86 4.20 15.85
C GLU A 11 8.96 3.67 14.74
N PHE A 12 7.87 3.01 15.10
CA PHE A 12 6.82 2.64 14.17
C PHE A 12 5.80 3.78 14.03
N TYR A 13 5.61 4.24 12.79
CA TYR A 13 4.62 5.23 12.40
C TYR A 13 3.47 4.55 11.66
N LYS A 14 2.25 4.71 12.19
CA LYS A 14 1.04 4.18 11.58
C LYS A 14 0.65 5.06 10.39
N ALA A 15 0.54 4.46 9.21
CA ALA A 15 0.28 5.15 7.94
C ALA A 15 -0.99 4.62 7.26
N ASN A 16 -1.80 5.52 6.69
CA ASN A 16 -2.70 5.18 5.60
C ASN A 16 -2.07 5.67 4.30
N LEU A 17 -1.80 4.75 3.38
CA LEU A 17 -1.12 5.05 2.11
C LEU A 17 -2.08 5.18 0.93
N HIS A 18 -3.40 5.11 1.17
CA HIS A 18 -4.45 5.25 0.17
C HIS A 18 -5.65 5.99 0.78
N CYS A 19 -5.85 7.25 0.39
CA CYS A 19 -6.85 8.14 1.00
C CYS A 19 -7.36 9.18 0.01
N HIS A 20 -8.68 9.27 -0.14
CA HIS A 20 -9.35 10.26 -0.98
C HIS A 20 -9.94 11.39 -0.15
N SER A 21 -9.82 12.60 -0.65
CA SER A 21 -10.33 13.82 -0.02
C SER A 21 -11.37 14.52 -0.90
N THR A 22 -11.87 15.67 -0.43
CA THR A 22 -12.71 16.56 -1.24
C THR A 22 -11.99 17.14 -2.46
N VAL A 23 -10.71 16.88 -2.64
CA VAL A 23 -9.98 17.25 -3.86
C VAL A 23 -10.42 16.40 -5.05
N SER A 24 -10.76 15.11 -4.82
CA SER A 24 -11.37 14.24 -5.85
C SER A 24 -12.82 13.93 -5.50
N ASP A 25 -13.11 12.79 -4.92
CA ASP A 25 -14.45 12.28 -4.67
C ASP A 25 -14.70 11.88 -3.21
N GLY A 26 -13.71 11.99 -2.35
CA GLY A 26 -13.88 11.86 -0.91
C GLY A 26 -14.80 12.95 -0.32
N LYS A 27 -15.34 12.70 0.86
CA LYS A 27 -16.31 13.60 1.53
C LYS A 27 -15.68 14.48 2.61
N LEU A 28 -14.51 14.09 3.12
CA LEU A 28 -13.78 14.86 4.10
C LEU A 28 -12.70 15.70 3.42
N SER A 29 -12.53 16.94 3.89
CA SER A 29 -11.44 17.79 3.46
C SER A 29 -10.09 17.24 3.98
N PRO A 30 -8.95 17.62 3.38
CA PRO A 30 -7.64 17.21 3.86
C PRO A 30 -7.40 17.51 5.35
N ASP A 31 -7.88 18.64 5.86
CA ASP A 31 -7.77 19.03 7.28
C ASP A 31 -8.66 18.14 8.18
N GLU A 32 -9.89 17.82 7.76
CA GLU A 32 -10.77 16.90 8.49
C GLU A 32 -10.17 15.49 8.53
N LEU A 33 -9.60 15.00 7.44
CA LEU A 33 -8.90 13.72 7.38
C LEU A 33 -7.70 13.70 8.33
N LYS A 34 -6.85 14.73 8.33
CA LYS A 34 -5.77 14.85 9.31
C LYS A 34 -6.28 14.71 10.74
N LYS A 35 -7.29 15.50 11.13
CA LYS A 35 -7.88 15.46 12.49
C LYS A 35 -8.42 14.09 12.83
N PHE A 36 -9.12 13.47 11.88
CA PHE A 36 -9.70 12.16 12.03
C PHE A 36 -8.61 11.08 12.22
N TYR A 37 -7.64 11.00 11.31
CA TYR A 37 -6.60 9.97 11.37
C TYR A 37 -5.65 10.15 12.56
N LYS A 38 -5.28 11.39 12.94
CA LYS A 38 -4.52 11.64 14.19
C LYS A 38 -5.25 11.12 15.42
N LYS A 39 -6.56 11.35 15.55
CA LYS A 39 -7.39 10.84 16.65
C LYS A 39 -7.31 9.31 16.76
N HIS A 40 -7.07 8.61 15.64
CA HIS A 40 -6.95 7.15 15.58
C HIS A 40 -5.49 6.64 15.57
N GLY A 41 -4.56 7.49 15.97
CA GLY A 41 -3.14 7.14 16.16
C GLY A 41 -2.33 7.03 14.87
N TYR A 42 -2.81 7.60 13.76
CA TYR A 42 -2.02 7.69 12.53
C TYR A 42 -1.09 8.90 12.56
N SER A 43 0.13 8.70 12.11
CA SER A 43 1.15 9.73 11.98
C SER A 43 1.47 10.09 10.52
N VAL A 44 1.08 9.25 9.56
CA VAL A 44 1.38 9.44 8.15
C VAL A 44 0.10 9.24 7.33
N LEU A 45 -0.15 10.16 6.39
CA LEU A 45 -1.28 10.05 5.46
C LEU A 45 -0.82 10.41 4.05
N ALA A 46 -0.99 9.50 3.10
CA ALA A 46 -0.83 9.76 1.69
C ALA A 46 -2.19 10.23 1.12
N TYR A 47 -2.25 11.49 0.68
CA TYR A 47 -3.43 12.00 -0.01
C TYR A 47 -3.35 11.59 -1.47
N THR A 48 -4.14 10.57 -1.83
CA THR A 48 -4.06 9.90 -3.13
C THR A 48 -5.26 10.21 -4.01
N ASP A 49 -5.68 11.46 -4.03
CA ASP A 49 -6.81 11.91 -4.84
C ASP A 49 -6.67 11.48 -6.30
N HIS A 50 -7.78 11.08 -6.93
CA HIS A 50 -7.80 10.52 -8.27
C HIS A 50 -7.21 11.46 -9.32
N ASN A 51 -6.13 11.01 -9.95
CA ASN A 51 -5.48 11.63 -11.12
C ASN A 51 -5.00 13.07 -10.92
N ILE A 52 -4.88 13.52 -9.67
CA ILE A 52 -4.40 14.86 -9.32
C ILE A 52 -3.54 14.82 -8.06
N LEU A 53 -2.38 15.46 -8.09
CA LEU A 53 -1.54 15.66 -6.91
C LEU A 53 -1.71 17.10 -6.41
N ILE A 54 -2.26 17.22 -5.19
CA ILE A 54 -2.31 18.48 -4.44
C ILE A 54 -1.53 18.27 -3.14
N ALA A 55 -0.48 19.05 -2.97
CA ALA A 55 0.34 18.99 -1.75
C ALA A 55 -0.32 19.75 -0.60
N HIS A 56 -0.17 19.23 0.61
CA HIS A 56 -0.74 19.82 1.84
C HIS A 56 0.34 20.07 2.91
N PRO A 57 1.42 20.83 2.61
CA PRO A 57 2.50 21.08 3.56
C PRO A 57 2.03 21.80 4.83
N GLU A 58 0.93 22.56 4.76
CA GLU A 58 0.30 23.26 5.89
C GLU A 58 -0.29 22.30 6.93
N LEU A 59 -0.53 21.04 6.55
CA LEU A 59 -1.06 20.02 7.47
C LEU A 59 0.04 19.32 8.28
N ARG A 60 1.32 19.52 7.95
CA ARG A 60 2.44 18.93 8.69
C ARG A 60 2.53 19.52 10.10
N ASP A 61 2.75 18.66 11.09
CA ASP A 61 3.13 19.03 12.45
C ASP A 61 4.10 18.00 13.08
N GLU A 62 4.41 18.10 14.36
CA GLU A 62 5.37 17.22 15.06
C GLU A 62 4.92 15.75 15.10
N GLU A 63 3.61 15.49 14.99
CA GLU A 63 3.01 14.15 15.11
C GLU A 63 2.36 13.65 13.81
N PHE A 64 2.34 14.50 12.77
CA PHE A 64 1.63 14.18 11.52
C PHE A 64 2.38 14.65 10.28
N LEU A 65 2.52 13.74 9.33
CA LEU A 65 3.19 13.94 8.05
C LEU A 65 2.27 13.63 6.87
N PRO A 66 1.85 14.62 6.07
CA PRO A 66 1.20 14.39 4.80
C PRO A 66 2.23 13.98 3.74
N LEU A 67 1.94 12.94 2.97
CA LEU A 67 2.76 12.56 1.82
C LEU A 67 2.13 13.10 0.53
N ASN A 68 2.97 13.63 -0.35
CA ASN A 68 2.58 14.07 -1.69
C ASN A 68 2.37 12.84 -2.57
N SER A 69 1.15 12.62 -2.99
CA SER A 69 0.79 11.41 -3.72
C SER A 69 -0.45 11.62 -4.57
N TYR A 70 -0.75 10.68 -5.43
CA TYR A 70 -2.01 10.60 -6.16
C TYR A 70 -2.26 9.17 -6.63
N GLU A 71 -3.51 8.85 -6.83
CA GLU A 71 -3.90 7.60 -7.47
C GLU A 71 -4.09 7.82 -8.98
N LEU A 72 -3.30 7.12 -9.77
CA LEU A 72 -3.35 7.16 -11.22
C LEU A 72 -4.20 6.02 -11.74
N SER A 73 -5.34 6.36 -12.36
CA SER A 73 -6.24 5.38 -12.98
C SER A 73 -5.81 5.08 -14.40
N VAL A 74 -5.75 3.80 -14.75
CA VAL A 74 -5.48 3.30 -16.10
C VAL A 74 -6.69 2.52 -16.60
N PHE A 75 -7.44 3.12 -17.50
CA PHE A 75 -8.54 2.48 -18.24
C PHE A 75 -8.57 3.03 -19.67
N THR A 76 -9.13 2.27 -20.60
CA THR A 76 -9.24 2.75 -21.97
C THR A 76 -10.40 3.74 -22.09
N LEU A 77 -10.11 4.98 -22.47
CA LEU A 77 -11.15 5.99 -22.71
C LEU A 77 -12.03 5.56 -23.89
N ASP A 78 -13.36 5.60 -23.71
CA ASP A 78 -14.28 5.44 -24.81
C ASP A 78 -14.14 6.60 -25.79
N LYS A 79 -13.64 6.31 -26.98
CA LYS A 79 -13.42 7.31 -28.06
C LYS A 79 -14.69 8.03 -28.51
N TYR A 80 -15.87 7.53 -28.16
CA TYR A 80 -17.15 8.07 -28.61
C TYR A 80 -17.88 8.92 -27.57
N SER A 81 -17.67 8.72 -26.29
CA SER A 81 -18.40 9.41 -25.24
C SER A 81 -17.60 10.50 -24.54
N GLY A 82 -16.27 10.51 -24.67
CA GLY A 82 -15.40 11.42 -23.89
C GLY A 82 -15.55 11.25 -22.37
N ALA A 83 -16.38 10.31 -21.95
CA ALA A 83 -16.59 9.96 -20.56
C ALA A 83 -15.57 8.92 -20.12
N ALA A 84 -15.27 8.90 -18.85
CA ALA A 84 -14.60 7.79 -18.19
C ALA A 84 -15.20 6.48 -18.69
N GLY A 85 -14.34 5.53 -19.06
CA GLY A 85 -14.70 4.31 -19.73
C GLY A 85 -15.94 3.65 -19.16
N LYS A 86 -16.64 2.93 -19.99
CA LYS A 86 -17.90 2.32 -19.58
C LYS A 86 -17.71 1.63 -18.23
N GLN A 87 -18.68 1.79 -17.36
CA GLN A 87 -18.84 1.23 -16.02
C GLN A 87 -18.49 -0.28 -15.87
N TYR A 88 -17.96 -0.93 -16.91
CA TYR A 88 -17.64 -2.34 -17.02
C TYR A 88 -16.20 -2.63 -17.49
N GLU A 89 -15.37 -1.60 -17.70
CA GLU A 89 -13.96 -1.81 -18.00
C GLU A 89 -13.17 -1.98 -16.69
N LYS A 90 -12.31 -3.00 -16.68
CA LYS A 90 -11.40 -3.23 -15.54
C LYS A 90 -10.40 -2.08 -15.44
N PRO A 91 -10.33 -1.35 -14.33
CA PRO A 91 -9.28 -0.38 -14.14
C PRO A 91 -8.03 -1.05 -13.56
N CYS A 92 -6.85 -0.52 -13.88
CA CYS A 92 -5.68 -0.69 -13.05
C CYS A 92 -5.42 0.62 -12.34
N HIS A 93 -5.27 0.59 -11.03
CA HIS A 93 -4.91 1.77 -10.26
C HIS A 93 -3.49 1.64 -9.71
N LEU A 94 -2.75 2.74 -9.79
CA LEU A 94 -1.40 2.86 -9.26
C LEU A 94 -1.33 4.06 -8.32
N ILE A 95 -0.95 3.82 -7.07
CA ILE A 95 -0.65 4.90 -6.14
C ILE A 95 0.80 5.33 -6.38
N LEU A 96 1.00 6.61 -6.60
CA LEU A 96 2.30 7.22 -6.79
C LEU A 96 2.60 8.14 -5.62
N ILE A 97 3.58 7.76 -4.76
CA ILE A 97 4.03 8.58 -3.64
C ILE A 97 5.34 9.23 -4.03
N ALA A 98 5.42 10.55 -3.99
CA ALA A 98 6.65 11.28 -4.25
C ALA A 98 7.73 10.91 -3.21
N LYS A 99 8.94 10.53 -3.65
CA LYS A 99 10.04 10.15 -2.74
C LYS A 99 10.63 11.37 -2.02
N GLU A 100 10.56 12.53 -2.64
CA GLU A 100 11.06 13.80 -2.11
C GLU A 100 9.89 14.78 -1.90
N GLU A 101 9.88 15.50 -0.78
CA GLU A 101 8.80 16.41 -0.39
C GLU A 101 8.57 17.55 -1.41
N ASN A 102 9.60 17.97 -2.09
CA ASN A 102 9.51 19.03 -3.10
C ASN A 102 9.14 18.53 -4.51
N ASN A 103 8.97 17.23 -4.70
CA ASN A 103 8.56 16.66 -5.97
C ASN A 103 7.03 16.74 -6.12
N LEU A 104 6.57 17.64 -6.97
CA LEU A 104 5.15 17.85 -7.27
C LEU A 104 4.84 17.65 -8.76
N ASP A 105 5.82 17.22 -9.56
CA ASP A 105 5.67 17.02 -11.00
C ASP A 105 5.01 15.66 -11.29
N MET A 106 3.73 15.67 -11.60
CA MET A 106 2.99 14.47 -11.99
C MET A 106 3.56 13.86 -13.28
N VAL A 107 3.48 12.55 -13.40
CA VAL A 107 3.81 11.80 -14.62
C VAL A 107 2.55 11.29 -15.31
N CYS A 108 2.63 11.04 -16.61
CA CYS A 108 1.53 10.49 -17.41
C CYS A 108 0.21 11.28 -17.23
N TRP A 109 0.32 12.62 -17.11
CA TRP A 109 -0.84 13.47 -16.86
C TRP A 109 -1.72 13.60 -18.10
N ASN A 110 -3.03 13.58 -17.88
CA ASN A 110 -4.00 13.83 -18.93
C ASN A 110 -5.31 14.32 -18.29
N ARG A 111 -5.74 15.53 -18.69
CA ARG A 111 -6.94 16.20 -18.18
C ARG A 111 -8.21 15.35 -18.30
N ASN A 112 -8.28 14.47 -19.31
CA ASN A 112 -9.47 13.66 -19.58
C ASN A 112 -9.69 12.57 -18.53
N PHE A 113 -8.71 12.32 -17.65
CA PHE A 113 -8.83 11.40 -16.53
C PHE A 113 -9.20 12.10 -15.22
N LEU A 114 -9.26 13.44 -15.19
CA LEU A 114 -9.72 14.15 -13.99
C LEU A 114 -11.14 13.71 -13.65
N PHE A 115 -11.35 13.36 -12.38
CA PHE A 115 -12.59 12.77 -11.90
C PHE A 115 -13.19 13.61 -10.76
N ALA A 116 -14.51 13.69 -10.71
CA ALA A 116 -15.28 14.43 -9.70
C ALA A 116 -14.73 15.85 -9.46
N ASN A 117 -14.41 16.23 -8.22
CA ASN A 117 -13.92 17.56 -7.90
C ASN A 117 -12.51 17.86 -8.42
N ALA A 118 -11.72 16.84 -8.80
CA ALA A 118 -10.37 17.04 -9.33
C ALA A 118 -10.33 17.98 -10.55
N VAL A 119 -11.41 18.08 -11.31
CA VAL A 119 -11.56 19.03 -12.42
C VAL A 119 -11.41 20.49 -12.00
N ASN A 120 -11.77 20.82 -10.75
CA ASN A 120 -11.66 22.17 -10.19
C ASN A 120 -10.21 22.53 -9.81
N TYR A 121 -9.34 21.54 -9.72
CA TYR A 121 -7.93 21.69 -9.36
C TYR A 121 -6.99 21.61 -10.56
N GLU A 122 -7.51 21.45 -11.80
CA GLU A 122 -6.72 21.33 -13.04
C GLU A 122 -5.61 22.40 -13.13
N SER A 123 -5.93 23.66 -12.79
CA SER A 123 -4.96 24.75 -12.87
C SER A 123 -3.81 24.67 -11.87
N GLN A 124 -3.90 23.80 -10.86
CA GLN A 124 -2.88 23.56 -9.84
C GLN A 124 -1.99 22.35 -10.19
N ALA A 125 -2.40 21.53 -11.15
CA ALA A 125 -1.62 20.39 -11.60
C ALA A 125 -0.25 20.82 -12.11
N LYS A 126 0.81 20.16 -11.64
CA LYS A 126 2.19 20.38 -12.10
C LYS A 126 2.68 19.14 -12.83
N PHE A 127 3.22 19.33 -14.01
CA PHE A 127 3.77 18.26 -14.83
C PHE A 127 4.74 18.83 -15.87
N LYS A 128 5.67 18.01 -16.31
CA LYS A 128 6.54 18.37 -17.45
C LYS A 128 5.76 18.28 -18.75
N LYS A 129 6.06 19.12 -19.73
CA LYS A 129 5.42 19.08 -21.07
C LYS A 129 5.50 17.70 -21.73
N SER A 130 6.51 16.93 -21.47
CA SER A 130 6.67 15.54 -21.96
C SER A 130 5.71 14.56 -21.34
N GLU A 131 5.06 14.91 -20.23
CA GLU A 131 4.11 14.08 -19.49
C GLU A 131 2.64 14.51 -19.74
N ASP A 132 2.44 15.57 -20.53
CA ASP A 132 1.12 16.09 -20.86
C ASP A 132 0.40 15.26 -21.93
N ASN A 133 -0.91 15.13 -21.79
CA ASN A 133 -1.79 14.38 -22.72
C ASN A 133 -1.36 12.92 -22.92
N TYR A 134 -0.80 12.29 -21.89
CA TYR A 134 -0.41 10.89 -21.97
C TYR A 134 -1.64 9.99 -22.14
N ASP A 135 -1.68 9.21 -23.22
CA ASP A 135 -2.77 8.28 -23.50
C ASP A 135 -2.61 7.01 -22.65
N ARG A 136 -3.51 6.82 -21.71
CA ARG A 136 -3.53 5.66 -20.81
C ARG A 136 -4.42 4.57 -21.41
N VAL A 137 -3.81 3.45 -21.73
CA VAL A 137 -4.53 2.28 -22.31
C VAL A 137 -4.36 1.11 -21.34
N TYR A 138 -5.46 0.43 -21.02
CA TYR A 138 -5.42 -0.73 -20.15
C TYR A 138 -4.75 -1.93 -20.86
N THR A 139 -3.43 -1.91 -20.87
CA THR A 139 -2.56 -2.98 -21.35
C THR A 139 -1.32 -3.09 -20.45
N PRO A 140 -0.74 -4.29 -20.28
CA PRO A 140 0.48 -4.46 -19.49
C PRO A 140 1.65 -3.58 -19.98
N ASP A 141 1.77 -3.36 -21.28
CA ASP A 141 2.84 -2.52 -21.84
C ASP A 141 2.67 -1.07 -21.44
N CYS A 142 1.46 -0.52 -21.53
CA CYS A 142 1.19 0.86 -21.09
C CYS A 142 1.38 1.01 -19.57
N ILE A 143 0.89 0.06 -18.77
CA ILE A 143 1.06 0.08 -17.30
C ILE A 143 2.54 0.02 -16.94
N ASN A 144 3.33 -0.83 -17.59
CA ASN A 144 4.77 -0.89 -17.39
C ASN A 144 5.50 0.40 -17.82
N ASP A 145 5.06 1.09 -18.88
CA ASP A 145 5.61 2.40 -19.25
C ASP A 145 5.27 3.45 -18.20
N ILE A 146 4.06 3.46 -17.66
CA ILE A 146 3.65 4.35 -16.55
C ILE A 146 4.54 4.11 -15.31
N ILE A 147 4.75 2.85 -14.91
CA ILE A 147 5.62 2.50 -13.78
C ILE A 147 7.05 3.03 -14.02
N ASN A 148 7.59 2.81 -15.21
CA ASN A 148 8.95 3.28 -15.56
C ASN A 148 9.04 4.82 -15.55
N ARG A 149 8.01 5.53 -16.03
CA ARG A 149 7.94 7.00 -15.96
C ARG A 149 7.83 7.50 -14.53
N ALA A 150 7.01 6.82 -13.71
CA ALA A 150 6.89 7.14 -12.30
C ALA A 150 8.23 7.03 -11.56
N HIS A 151 9.00 5.98 -11.79
CA HIS A 151 10.35 5.84 -11.22
C HIS A 151 11.30 6.96 -11.69
N LYS A 152 11.30 7.27 -12.99
CA LYS A 152 12.10 8.40 -13.53
C LYS A 152 11.64 9.75 -12.98
N GLY A 153 10.37 9.86 -12.65
CA GLY A 153 9.75 11.01 -12.01
C GLY A 153 9.97 11.08 -10.49
N GLY A 154 10.66 10.11 -9.90
CA GLY A 154 10.97 10.10 -8.46
C GLY A 154 9.83 9.63 -7.57
N TYR A 155 8.98 8.73 -8.07
CA TYR A 155 7.87 8.16 -7.32
C TYR A 155 8.15 6.74 -6.83
N TYR A 156 7.56 6.40 -5.69
CA TYR A 156 7.35 5.04 -5.18
C TYR A 156 5.99 4.57 -5.69
N VAL A 157 5.94 3.40 -6.32
CA VAL A 157 4.77 2.93 -7.06
C VAL A 157 4.13 1.75 -6.36
N ILE A 158 2.87 1.90 -5.97
CA ILE A 158 2.07 0.85 -5.34
C ILE A 158 0.98 0.38 -6.32
N TYR A 159 0.84 -0.91 -6.49
CA TYR A 159 -0.28 -1.52 -7.21
C TYR A 159 -1.47 -1.64 -6.26
N ALA A 160 -2.55 -0.91 -6.55
CA ALA A 160 -3.71 -0.78 -5.68
C ALA A 160 -4.75 -1.89 -5.94
N HIS A 161 -5.41 -2.35 -4.90
CA HIS A 161 -6.61 -3.20 -4.83
C HIS A 161 -6.88 -4.13 -6.02
N PRO A 162 -6.00 -5.09 -6.35
CA PRO A 162 -6.10 -5.94 -7.56
C PRO A 162 -7.39 -6.77 -7.65
N THR A 163 -7.96 -7.19 -6.53
CA THR A 163 -9.22 -7.96 -6.50
C THR A 163 -10.41 -7.09 -6.84
N TRP A 164 -10.52 -5.87 -6.27
CA TRP A 164 -11.55 -4.91 -6.61
C TRP A 164 -11.51 -4.55 -8.11
N SER A 165 -10.33 -4.31 -8.63
CA SER A 165 -10.09 -4.05 -10.07
C SER A 165 -10.49 -5.23 -10.96
N GLY A 166 -10.71 -6.42 -10.39
CA GLY A 166 -11.06 -7.63 -11.14
C GLY A 166 -9.97 -8.07 -12.10
N GLU A 167 -8.73 -7.72 -11.83
CA GLU A 167 -7.59 -8.11 -12.65
C GLU A 167 -7.28 -9.60 -12.51
N ILE A 168 -6.82 -10.22 -13.55
CA ILE A 168 -6.59 -11.66 -13.61
C ILE A 168 -5.10 -11.97 -13.79
N TYR A 169 -4.67 -13.16 -13.36
CA TYR A 169 -3.28 -13.61 -13.39
C TYR A 169 -2.56 -13.34 -14.72
N PRO A 170 -3.13 -13.66 -15.92
CA PRO A 170 -2.44 -13.40 -17.18
C PRO A 170 -2.15 -11.92 -17.46
N THR A 171 -2.84 -11.00 -16.77
CA THR A 171 -2.66 -9.56 -16.94
C THR A 171 -1.64 -9.03 -15.91
N TYR A 172 -1.98 -9.13 -14.62
CA TYR A 172 -1.14 -8.51 -13.59
C TYR A 172 0.25 -9.12 -13.49
N ILE A 173 0.42 -10.41 -13.79
CA ILE A 173 1.74 -11.04 -13.72
C ILE A 173 2.74 -10.45 -14.72
N GLN A 174 2.29 -9.70 -15.72
CA GLN A 174 3.14 -9.02 -16.68
C GLN A 174 3.65 -7.66 -16.17
N TYR A 175 3.13 -7.14 -15.05
CA TYR A 175 3.61 -5.90 -14.44
C TYR A 175 5.02 -6.08 -13.88
N LYS A 176 5.85 -5.06 -14.03
CA LYS A 176 7.29 -5.10 -13.69
C LYS A 176 7.66 -3.91 -12.84
N ASN A 177 8.62 -4.13 -11.95
CA ASN A 177 9.24 -3.08 -11.14
C ASN A 177 8.24 -2.30 -10.25
N LEU A 178 7.17 -2.92 -9.80
CA LEU A 178 6.36 -2.37 -8.73
C LEU A 178 7.19 -2.29 -7.45
N ASP A 179 7.10 -1.19 -6.71
CA ASP A 179 7.77 -1.06 -5.41
C ASP A 179 6.96 -1.75 -4.31
N ALA A 180 5.63 -1.71 -4.42
CA ALA A 180 4.73 -2.39 -3.49
C ALA A 180 3.39 -2.76 -4.17
N MET A 181 2.60 -3.58 -3.45
CA MET A 181 1.18 -3.79 -3.75
C MET A 181 0.34 -3.76 -2.47
N GLU A 182 -0.91 -3.39 -2.59
CA GLU A 182 -1.88 -3.51 -1.50
C GLU A 182 -2.25 -4.98 -1.29
N ILE A 183 -1.81 -5.52 -0.15
CA ILE A 183 -2.23 -6.86 0.28
C ILE A 183 -3.59 -6.82 0.97
N MET A 184 -4.00 -5.66 1.47
CA MET A 184 -5.32 -5.36 2.02
C MET A 184 -5.74 -3.95 1.62
N ASN A 185 -7.03 -3.78 1.24
CA ASN A 185 -7.66 -2.49 1.00
C ASN A 185 -9.02 -2.47 1.69
N TYR A 186 -9.23 -1.50 2.60
CA TYR A 186 -10.39 -1.55 3.50
C TYR A 186 -11.69 -1.15 2.82
N SER A 187 -11.70 -0.13 1.97
CA SER A 187 -12.90 0.27 1.24
C SER A 187 -13.43 -0.87 0.39
N SER A 188 -12.55 -1.56 -0.33
CA SER A 188 -12.89 -2.73 -1.12
C SER A 188 -13.51 -3.85 -0.27
N ILE A 189 -12.99 -4.07 0.95
CA ILE A 189 -13.56 -5.03 1.90
C ILE A 189 -14.95 -4.59 2.33
N GLN A 190 -15.17 -3.30 2.60
CA GLN A 190 -16.47 -2.74 2.98
C GLN A 190 -17.50 -2.81 1.84
N GLU A 191 -17.06 -2.76 0.59
CA GLU A 191 -17.90 -2.97 -0.60
C GLU A 191 -18.27 -4.44 -0.83
N GLY A 192 -17.71 -5.36 -0.04
CA GLY A 192 -18.01 -6.79 -0.11
C GLY A 192 -17.03 -7.62 -0.94
N ASN A 193 -15.91 -7.04 -1.37
CA ASN A 193 -14.85 -7.77 -2.03
C ASN A 193 -13.96 -8.48 -1.00
N PHE A 194 -13.42 -9.64 -1.38
CA PHE A 194 -12.42 -10.32 -0.55
C PHE A 194 -11.03 -9.78 -0.86
N GLU A 195 -10.76 -8.54 -0.44
CA GLU A 195 -9.51 -7.81 -0.74
C GLU A 195 -8.40 -8.17 0.26
N PHE A 196 -8.12 -9.49 0.35
CA PHE A 196 -6.95 -10.07 0.99
C PHE A 196 -6.12 -10.75 -0.09
N ASN A 197 -5.13 -10.04 -0.59
CA ASN A 197 -4.41 -10.37 -1.83
C ASN A 197 -3.18 -11.26 -1.61
N ASP A 198 -3.23 -12.16 -0.60
CA ASP A 198 -2.17 -13.15 -0.36
C ASP A 198 -1.77 -13.88 -1.64
N ARG A 199 -2.78 -14.32 -2.43
CA ARG A 199 -2.52 -15.10 -3.64
C ARG A 199 -1.86 -14.26 -4.74
N VAL A 200 -2.33 -13.05 -4.97
CA VAL A 200 -1.74 -12.14 -5.96
C VAL A 200 -0.28 -11.83 -5.60
N TYR A 201 -0.02 -11.58 -4.31
CA TYR A 201 1.33 -11.33 -3.82
C TYR A 201 2.25 -12.54 -4.01
N ASP A 202 1.77 -13.73 -3.65
CA ASP A 202 2.54 -14.96 -3.82
C ASP A 202 2.77 -15.30 -5.30
N ASP A 203 1.85 -14.98 -6.22
CA ASP A 203 2.06 -15.14 -7.66
C ASP A 203 3.25 -14.32 -8.16
N PHE A 204 3.36 -13.05 -7.75
CA PHE A 204 4.51 -12.21 -8.08
C PHE A 204 5.80 -12.78 -7.50
N LEU A 205 5.80 -13.19 -6.23
CA LEU A 205 6.99 -13.77 -5.58
C LEU A 205 7.44 -15.06 -6.25
N LEU A 206 6.52 -15.94 -6.63
CA LEU A 206 6.80 -17.19 -7.33
C LEU A 206 7.35 -16.95 -8.74
N ASP A 207 6.93 -15.85 -9.40
CA ASP A 207 7.49 -15.39 -10.68
C ASP A 207 8.83 -14.63 -10.51
N GLY A 208 9.36 -14.56 -9.29
CA GLY A 208 10.62 -13.91 -8.97
C GLY A 208 10.58 -12.38 -8.88
N LYS A 209 9.39 -11.79 -8.85
CA LYS A 209 9.15 -10.35 -8.72
C LYS A 209 8.92 -9.99 -7.27
N PHE A 210 9.89 -9.31 -6.68
CA PHE A 210 9.86 -8.90 -5.28
C PHE A 210 9.45 -7.44 -5.17
N MET A 211 8.51 -7.18 -4.28
CA MET A 211 8.03 -5.86 -3.90
C MET A 211 7.61 -5.89 -2.44
N SER A 212 7.40 -4.73 -1.84
CA SER A 212 6.82 -4.64 -0.51
C SER A 212 5.31 -4.96 -0.55
N CYS A 213 4.73 -5.40 0.57
CA CYS A 213 3.29 -5.40 0.75
C CYS A 213 2.88 -4.26 1.69
N VAL A 214 1.83 -3.55 1.32
CA VAL A 214 1.25 -2.44 2.07
C VAL A 214 -0.24 -2.65 2.27
N ALA A 215 -0.85 -1.85 3.13
CA ALA A 215 -2.28 -1.78 3.30
C ALA A 215 -2.71 -0.32 3.37
N GLY A 216 -3.85 0.00 2.80
CA GLY A 216 -4.46 1.31 2.80
C GLY A 216 -5.97 1.22 2.95
N ASP A 217 -6.59 2.31 3.40
CA ASP A 217 -8.04 2.33 3.58
C ASP A 217 -8.78 2.55 2.26
N ASP A 218 -8.21 3.35 1.34
CA ASP A 218 -8.90 3.79 0.12
C ASP A 218 -10.24 4.47 0.45
N ASN A 219 -10.22 5.22 1.54
CA ASN A 219 -11.41 5.82 2.12
C ASN A 219 -11.96 6.96 1.27
N HIS A 220 -13.27 6.98 1.09
CA HIS A 220 -14.01 8.05 0.45
C HIS A 220 -14.98 8.75 1.42
N ASN A 221 -15.29 8.10 2.56
CA ASN A 221 -16.13 8.64 3.64
C ASN A 221 -17.54 9.05 3.19
N HIS A 222 -18.12 8.32 2.25
CA HIS A 222 -19.48 8.57 1.77
C HIS A 222 -20.56 8.40 2.84
N TYR A 223 -20.25 7.67 3.91
CA TYR A 223 -21.15 7.38 5.02
C TYR A 223 -20.66 8.07 6.30
N PRO A 224 -21.58 8.39 7.25
CA PRO A 224 -21.20 9.02 8.51
C PRO A 224 -20.15 8.19 9.28
N PRO A 225 -19.18 8.85 9.94
CA PRO A 225 -18.14 8.17 10.65
C PRO A 225 -18.66 7.29 11.80
N GLU A 226 -17.96 6.18 12.05
CA GLU A 226 -17.98 5.32 13.23
C GLU A 226 -19.31 4.59 13.52
N THR A 227 -20.46 5.06 13.02
CA THR A 227 -21.77 4.46 13.30
C THR A 227 -22.36 3.67 12.14
N ASN A 228 -21.82 3.82 10.95
CA ASN A 228 -22.28 3.14 9.75
C ASN A 228 -21.40 1.92 9.46
N PRO A 229 -21.96 0.72 9.26
CA PRO A 229 -21.18 -0.47 8.91
C PRO A 229 -20.43 -0.37 7.56
N LYS A 230 -20.74 0.64 6.74
CA LYS A 230 -20.05 0.92 5.47
C LYS A 230 -18.98 2.01 5.62
N TRP A 231 -18.60 2.37 6.84
CA TRP A 231 -17.50 3.29 7.09
C TRP A 231 -16.17 2.66 6.63
N ASP A 232 -15.43 3.37 5.79
CA ASP A 232 -14.28 2.89 5.03
C ASP A 232 -12.91 3.41 5.52
N SER A 233 -12.83 3.85 6.78
CA SER A 233 -11.58 4.37 7.35
C SER A 233 -11.11 3.59 8.57
N CYS A 234 -9.80 3.61 8.81
CA CYS A 234 -9.11 3.01 9.95
C CYS A 234 -9.22 1.48 10.04
N GLY A 235 -9.52 0.80 8.94
CA GLY A 235 -9.66 -0.64 8.91
C GLY A 235 -8.38 -1.39 8.56
N THR A 236 -7.54 -0.78 7.71
CA THR A 236 -6.22 -1.33 7.35
C THR A 236 -5.17 -0.24 7.32
N TYR A 237 -3.92 -0.59 7.56
CA TYR A 237 -2.82 0.37 7.63
C TYR A 237 -1.46 -0.27 7.38
N THR A 238 -0.50 0.57 7.03
CA THR A 238 0.92 0.19 6.95
C THR A 238 1.66 0.75 8.17
N MET A 239 2.40 -0.09 8.88
CA MET A 239 3.32 0.33 9.93
C MET A 239 4.70 0.54 9.31
N ILE A 240 5.23 1.75 9.40
CA ILE A 240 6.53 2.14 8.82
C ILE A 240 7.51 2.39 9.95
N LYS A 241 8.65 1.69 9.95
CA LYS A 241 9.69 1.89 10.96
C LYS A 241 10.79 2.81 10.44
N ALA A 242 10.88 4.01 11.02
CA ALA A 242 11.82 5.04 10.60
C ALA A 242 12.51 5.71 11.81
N PRO A 243 13.69 6.34 11.64
CA PRO A 243 14.40 7.01 12.74
C PRO A 243 13.61 8.18 13.34
N LYS A 244 12.83 8.88 12.50
CA LYS A 244 12.05 10.06 12.87
C LYS A 244 10.93 10.30 11.85
N LEU A 245 9.90 11.06 12.28
CA LEU A 245 8.78 11.45 11.44
C LEU A 245 9.18 12.61 10.51
N GLU A 246 10.02 12.31 9.53
CA GLU A 246 10.42 13.25 8.48
C GLU A 246 10.14 12.65 7.11
N TYR A 247 9.81 13.51 6.14
CA TYR A 247 9.34 13.09 4.83
C TYR A 247 10.27 12.04 4.18
N ARG A 248 11.55 12.37 4.05
CA ARG A 248 12.51 11.48 3.39
C ARG A 248 12.86 10.23 4.21
N GLU A 249 12.80 10.30 5.54
CA GLU A 249 12.99 9.11 6.38
C GLU A 249 11.84 8.12 6.24
N ILE A 250 10.61 8.61 6.13
CA ILE A 250 9.41 7.78 5.91
C ILE A 250 9.44 7.16 4.51
N THR A 251 9.66 7.96 3.46
CA THR A 251 9.70 7.42 2.09
C THR A 251 10.87 6.47 1.87
N LYS A 252 12.03 6.75 2.47
CA LYS A 252 13.19 5.84 2.46
C LYS A 252 12.91 4.53 3.19
N ALA A 253 12.21 4.57 4.32
CA ALA A 253 11.81 3.36 5.03
C ALA A 253 10.90 2.47 4.19
N LEU A 254 9.98 3.06 3.39
CA LEU A 254 9.18 2.32 2.42
C LEU A 254 10.05 1.70 1.32
N GLU A 255 10.97 2.45 0.73
CA GLU A 255 11.90 1.97 -0.31
C GLU A 255 12.78 0.81 0.21
N GLU A 256 13.19 0.84 1.46
CA GLU A 256 14.03 -0.17 2.10
C GLU A 256 13.22 -1.37 2.64
N GLY A 257 11.88 -1.34 2.53
CA GLY A 257 10.99 -2.39 3.05
C GLY A 257 10.94 -2.45 4.59
N ASN A 258 11.23 -1.34 5.29
CA ASN A 258 11.11 -1.22 6.74
C ASN A 258 9.65 -0.98 7.16
N SER A 259 8.75 -1.84 6.70
CA SER A 259 7.31 -1.73 6.94
C SER A 259 6.62 -3.09 6.96
N TYR A 260 5.41 -3.12 7.47
CA TYR A 260 4.51 -4.25 7.35
C TYR A 260 3.05 -3.77 7.24
N ALA A 261 2.21 -4.57 6.59
CA ALA A 261 0.77 -4.31 6.44
C ALA A 261 -0.02 -4.92 7.60
N SER A 262 -1.07 -4.24 8.06
CA SER A 262 -1.90 -4.73 9.18
C SER A 262 -3.34 -4.24 9.11
N ASN A 263 -4.24 -5.00 9.74
CA ASN A 263 -5.56 -4.55 10.14
C ASN A 263 -5.83 -4.74 11.64
N GLY A 264 -4.75 -4.92 12.46
CA GLY A 264 -4.88 -5.02 13.92
C GLY A 264 -3.73 -5.75 14.61
N ALA A 265 -3.24 -6.86 14.04
CA ALA A 265 -2.08 -7.56 14.59
C ALA A 265 -0.78 -6.76 14.38
N SER A 266 0.22 -6.96 15.23
CA SER A 266 1.48 -6.21 15.19
C SER A 266 2.70 -7.11 15.08
N ILE A 267 3.69 -6.66 14.29
CA ILE A 267 5.06 -7.19 14.27
C ILE A 267 5.94 -6.17 15.01
N TYR A 268 6.61 -6.61 16.08
CA TYR A 268 7.52 -5.76 16.85
C TYR A 268 8.96 -5.88 16.36
N ASP A 269 9.42 -7.13 16.13
CA ASP A 269 10.74 -7.44 15.60
C ASP A 269 10.66 -8.60 14.60
N LEU A 270 11.50 -8.52 13.57
CA LEU A 270 11.69 -9.61 12.61
C LEU A 270 13.18 -9.67 12.24
N TYR A 271 13.83 -10.78 12.58
CA TYR A 271 15.27 -10.96 12.38
C TYR A 271 15.64 -12.42 12.17
N MET A 272 16.85 -12.66 11.70
CA MET A 272 17.48 -13.99 11.68
C MET A 272 18.58 -14.06 12.72
N GLU A 273 18.59 -15.13 13.52
CA GLU A 273 19.64 -15.45 14.48
C GLU A 273 19.88 -16.95 14.49
N ASP A 274 21.14 -17.38 14.47
CA ASP A 274 21.58 -18.77 14.48
C ASP A 274 20.85 -19.66 13.45
N GLY A 275 20.64 -19.11 12.25
CA GLY A 275 19.99 -19.81 11.13
C GLY A 275 18.46 -19.87 11.22
N LYS A 276 17.84 -19.27 12.24
CA LYS A 276 16.39 -19.24 12.42
C LYS A 276 15.83 -17.86 12.15
N VAL A 277 14.66 -17.77 11.52
CA VAL A 277 13.85 -16.57 11.43
C VAL A 277 13.03 -16.44 12.71
N CYS A 278 13.23 -15.33 13.42
CA CYS A 278 12.60 -15.01 14.69
C CYS A 278 11.65 -13.83 14.52
N VAL A 279 10.46 -13.91 15.08
CA VAL A 279 9.45 -12.84 15.06
C VAL A 279 8.86 -12.63 16.45
N SER A 280 8.85 -11.37 16.89
CA SER A 280 8.08 -10.92 18.06
C SER A 280 6.83 -10.18 17.57
N CYS A 281 5.68 -10.47 18.17
CA CYS A 281 4.39 -9.95 17.68
C CYS A 281 3.39 -9.69 18.82
N SER A 282 2.25 -9.08 18.49
CA SER A 282 1.09 -9.05 19.37
C SER A 282 0.57 -10.47 19.61
N ASP A 283 -0.25 -10.66 20.66
CA ASP A 283 -0.78 -11.98 21.01
C ASP A 283 -1.56 -12.59 19.84
N ALA A 284 -1.04 -13.67 19.29
CA ALA A 284 -1.50 -14.29 18.08
C ALA A 284 -2.20 -15.63 18.34
N TYR A 285 -3.18 -15.94 17.48
CA TYR A 285 -3.69 -17.30 17.32
C TYR A 285 -2.71 -18.16 16.52
N MET A 286 -2.10 -17.57 15.48
CA MET A 286 -1.18 -18.28 14.59
C MET A 286 -0.11 -17.34 14.03
N VAL A 287 1.12 -17.83 13.97
CA VAL A 287 2.21 -17.20 13.22
C VAL A 287 2.67 -18.19 12.16
N SER A 288 2.71 -17.74 10.91
CA SER A 288 3.11 -18.57 9.76
C SER A 288 4.35 -18.00 9.09
N TYR A 289 5.28 -18.88 8.79
CA TYR A 289 6.40 -18.68 7.87
C TYR A 289 5.98 -19.24 6.51
N VAL A 290 5.76 -18.37 5.55
CA VAL A 290 5.38 -18.72 4.18
C VAL A 290 6.60 -18.57 3.28
N SER A 291 6.88 -19.53 2.42
CA SER A 291 7.99 -19.53 1.47
C SER A 291 7.54 -19.99 0.08
N ASN A 292 8.49 -20.19 -0.83
CA ASN A 292 8.22 -20.86 -2.11
C ASN A 292 7.94 -22.36 -1.97
N ALA A 293 8.04 -22.92 -0.76
CA ALA A 293 7.73 -24.33 -0.50
C ALA A 293 6.22 -24.59 -0.49
N LEU A 294 5.83 -25.85 -0.74
CA LEU A 294 4.44 -26.27 -0.72
C LEU A 294 3.77 -26.10 0.65
N TRP A 295 4.53 -26.30 1.74
CA TRP A 295 4.02 -26.26 3.10
C TRP A 295 4.59 -25.07 3.86
N ALA A 296 3.72 -24.19 4.34
CA ALA A 296 4.12 -23.17 5.30
C ALA A 296 4.43 -23.80 6.65
N GLN A 297 5.52 -23.36 7.30
CA GLN A 297 5.72 -23.64 8.72
C GLN A 297 4.79 -22.74 9.54
N ARG A 298 4.28 -23.23 10.67
CA ARG A 298 3.40 -22.45 11.53
C ARG A 298 3.56 -22.82 13.00
N MET A 299 3.35 -21.81 13.85
CA MET A 299 3.11 -22.00 15.27
C MET A 299 1.71 -21.53 15.61
N ASN A 300 1.00 -22.30 16.41
CA ASN A 300 -0.33 -21.96 16.89
C ASN A 300 -0.28 -21.78 18.40
N THR A 301 -1.13 -20.90 18.93
CA THR A 301 -1.35 -20.82 20.37
C THR A 301 -2.07 -22.06 20.86
N GLU A 302 -1.73 -22.50 22.06
CA GLU A 302 -2.48 -23.54 22.79
C GLU A 302 -3.59 -22.87 23.63
N GLU A 303 -4.63 -23.61 23.98
CA GLU A 303 -5.70 -23.10 24.82
C GLU A 303 -5.16 -22.55 26.14
N GLY A 304 -5.57 -21.31 26.48
CA GLY A 304 -5.14 -20.64 27.71
C GLY A 304 -3.72 -20.06 27.67
N THR A 305 -3.01 -20.16 26.52
CA THR A 305 -1.64 -19.61 26.36
C THR A 305 -1.63 -18.36 25.48
N SER A 306 -0.46 -17.69 25.42
CA SER A 306 -0.19 -16.53 24.58
C SER A 306 0.92 -16.84 23.62
N LEU A 307 0.76 -16.47 22.35
CA LEU A 307 1.77 -16.61 21.29
C LEU A 307 2.25 -15.22 20.86
N THR A 308 3.33 -14.76 21.49
CA THR A 308 3.94 -13.44 21.21
C THR A 308 5.33 -13.54 20.59
N TYR A 309 5.82 -14.75 20.40
CA TYR A 309 7.11 -15.04 19.79
C TYR A 309 7.05 -16.36 19.01
N ALA A 310 7.66 -16.38 17.85
CA ALA A 310 7.82 -17.57 17.04
C ALA A 310 9.19 -17.62 16.39
N GLU A 311 9.72 -18.85 16.18
CA GLU A 311 10.94 -19.07 15.43
C GLU A 311 10.75 -20.19 14.41
N PHE A 312 11.37 -20.03 13.24
CA PHE A 312 11.27 -20.95 12.13
C PHE A 312 12.67 -21.26 11.57
N ALA A 313 12.93 -22.51 11.24
CA ALA A 313 14.14 -22.91 10.54
C ALA A 313 13.88 -22.95 9.04
N PRO A 314 14.43 -22.02 8.25
CA PRO A 314 14.31 -22.07 6.79
C PRO A 314 14.91 -23.39 6.26
N HIS A 315 14.31 -23.94 5.21
CA HIS A 315 14.88 -25.06 4.49
C HIS A 315 15.90 -24.57 3.44
N GLU A 316 16.86 -25.41 3.09
CA GLU A 316 17.90 -25.06 2.09
C GLU A 316 17.35 -24.72 0.70
N TYR A 317 16.11 -25.12 0.39
CA TYR A 317 15.42 -24.81 -0.87
C TYR A 317 14.51 -23.58 -0.79
N ASP A 318 14.37 -22.95 0.39
CA ASP A 318 13.60 -21.72 0.53
C ASP A 318 14.36 -20.56 -0.11
N LYS A 319 13.80 -19.98 -1.17
CA LYS A 319 14.40 -18.84 -1.88
C LYS A 319 14.01 -17.51 -1.25
N TRP A 320 12.86 -17.48 -0.59
CA TRP A 320 12.29 -16.33 0.10
C TRP A 320 11.36 -16.80 1.21
N PHE A 321 11.07 -15.89 2.12
CA PHE A 321 10.01 -16.06 3.11
C PHE A 321 9.27 -14.76 3.37
N ARG A 322 8.07 -14.87 3.91
CA ARG A 322 7.30 -13.81 4.54
C ARG A 322 6.60 -14.35 5.79
N ILE A 323 6.29 -13.44 6.73
CA ILE A 323 5.55 -13.78 7.95
C ILE A 323 4.11 -13.31 7.81
N LYS A 324 3.18 -14.18 8.17
CA LYS A 324 1.76 -13.87 8.34
C LYS A 324 1.37 -14.15 9.78
N ILE A 325 0.78 -13.16 10.43
CA ILE A 325 0.26 -13.26 11.80
C ILE A 325 -1.26 -13.20 11.74
N VAL A 326 -1.92 -14.10 12.47
CA VAL A 326 -3.34 -14.06 12.74
C VAL A 326 -3.52 -13.82 14.23
N GLY A 327 -4.02 -12.65 14.59
CA GLY A 327 -4.35 -12.29 15.98
C GLY A 327 -5.50 -13.14 16.53
N LYS A 328 -5.65 -13.18 17.84
CA LYS A 328 -6.78 -13.88 18.51
C LYS A 328 -8.14 -13.28 18.18
N ASP A 329 -8.17 -12.04 17.76
CA ASP A 329 -9.34 -11.31 17.29
C ASP A 329 -9.64 -11.50 15.80
N GLY A 330 -8.86 -12.37 15.11
CA GLY A 330 -8.98 -12.63 13.68
C GLY A 330 -8.35 -11.54 12.79
N LYS A 331 -7.62 -10.59 13.36
CA LYS A 331 -6.90 -9.56 12.62
C LYS A 331 -5.55 -10.09 12.10
N PHE A 332 -5.01 -9.44 11.09
CA PHE A 332 -3.81 -9.89 10.38
C PHE A 332 -2.68 -8.89 10.47
N ALA A 333 -1.44 -9.39 10.38
CA ALA A 333 -0.27 -8.63 9.97
C ALA A 333 0.54 -9.43 8.95
N TYR A 334 1.07 -8.74 7.94
CA TYR A 334 1.85 -9.31 6.85
C TYR A 334 3.18 -8.59 6.73
N SER A 335 4.29 -9.32 6.90
CA SER A 335 5.61 -8.77 6.57
C SER A 335 5.81 -8.73 5.06
N ASN A 336 6.75 -7.91 4.62
CA ASN A 336 7.32 -8.04 3.28
C ASN A 336 7.92 -9.43 3.07
N ALA A 337 8.16 -9.80 1.81
CA ALA A 337 8.93 -11.00 1.48
C ALA A 337 10.43 -10.69 1.43
N TYR A 338 11.23 -11.56 2.03
CA TYR A 338 12.68 -11.41 2.13
C TYR A 338 13.39 -12.56 1.42
N ARG A 339 14.36 -12.23 0.58
CA ARG A 339 15.19 -13.23 -0.10
C ARG A 339 16.13 -13.91 0.90
N LEU A 340 16.26 -15.20 0.75
CA LEU A 340 17.26 -16.01 1.45
C LEU A 340 18.42 -16.30 0.49
N TYR A 341 19.62 -16.15 0.99
CA TYR A 341 20.86 -16.53 0.30
C TYR A 341 21.60 -17.47 1.25
N PHE A 342 21.65 -18.75 0.90
CA PHE A 342 22.39 -19.78 1.60
C PHE A 342 23.77 -19.95 1.00
#